data_e89161ae8779b8622d2e7bbe7f170243
#
_entry.id   e89161ae8779b8622d2e7bbe7f170243
#
_cell.length_a   1.000
_cell.length_b   1.000
_cell.length_c   1.000
_cell.angle_alpha   90.00
_cell.angle_beta   90.00
_cell.angle_gamma   90.00
#
_symmetry.space_group_name_H-M   'P 1'
#
loop_
_entity.id
_entity.type
_entity.pdbx_description
1 polymer ?
#
loop_
_entity_poly.entity_id
_entity_poly.type
_entity_poly.pdbx_seq_one_letter_code
_entity_poly.pdbx_strand_id
1 'polypeptide(L)'
;LDMALRHRALVLLIATATFIATAWLFAVIPKGFFPEEDIGQIQVSTEASEDTSFPEMVRLQEQAAGIIRRDANVAAVSSFNGGSGAQNTGRMFITLKPAGERAPMKKVIEGLRGKLREVAGISVFMRPVQNLQLGGRPSKAQYQYILQSVRSDELNVWASRLQDRLRADPAFRDVTSDAQLRALQAQLRIDRDR
;
A
#
# COMPACT_ATOMS: atom_id res chain seq x y z
N LEU A 1 13.30 -51.50 17.15
CA LEU A 1 13.32 -51.03 18.53
C LEU A 1 14.65 -51.33 19.19
N ASP A 2 15.17 -52.55 19.08
CA ASP A 2 16.43 -53.03 19.68
C ASP A 2 17.65 -52.23 19.24
N MET A 3 17.72 -51.82 17.97
CA MET A 3 18.80 -50.98 17.46
C MET A 3 18.83 -49.58 18.08
N ALA A 4 17.67 -48.99 18.32
CA ALA A 4 17.55 -47.70 19.02
C ALA A 4 17.91 -47.81 20.52
N LEU A 5 17.52 -48.89 21.17
CA LEU A 5 17.89 -49.18 22.57
C LEU A 5 19.36 -49.45 22.73
N ARG A 6 19.99 -50.10 21.77
CA ARG A 6 21.42 -50.39 21.77
C ARG A 6 22.29 -49.14 21.60
N HIS A 7 21.78 -48.14 20.88
CA HIS A 7 22.47 -46.87 20.64
C HIS A 7 21.75 -45.66 21.31
N ARG A 8 21.23 -45.85 22.52
CA ARG A 8 20.45 -44.86 23.26
C ARG A 8 21.08 -43.47 23.34
N ALA A 9 22.36 -43.35 23.49
CA ALA A 9 23.08 -42.07 23.57
C ALA A 9 23.04 -41.34 22.19
N LEU A 10 23.20 -42.06 21.08
CA LEU A 10 23.15 -41.50 19.74
C LEU A 10 21.73 -41.03 19.39
N VAL A 11 20.73 -41.85 19.76
CA VAL A 11 19.31 -41.46 19.57
C VAL A 11 18.95 -40.23 20.37
N LEU A 12 19.42 -40.15 21.65
CA LEU A 12 19.20 -38.99 22.48
C LEU A 12 19.87 -37.73 21.91
N LEU A 13 21.09 -37.86 21.40
CA LEU A 13 21.83 -36.77 20.79
C LEU A 13 21.07 -36.23 19.51
N ILE A 14 20.63 -37.14 18.64
CA ILE A 14 19.84 -36.77 17.45
C ILE A 14 18.54 -36.08 17.85
N ALA A 15 17.82 -36.62 18.82
CA ALA A 15 16.58 -36.03 19.33
C ALA A 15 16.79 -34.63 19.89
N THR A 16 17.84 -34.46 20.70
CA THR A 16 18.21 -33.16 21.29
C THR A 16 18.61 -32.16 20.16
N ALA A 17 19.44 -32.59 19.23
CA ALA A 17 19.85 -31.77 18.09
C ALA A 17 18.65 -31.34 17.23
N THR A 18 17.70 -32.23 16.96
CA THR A 18 16.45 -31.92 16.25
C THR A 18 15.61 -30.92 17.02
N PHE A 19 15.49 -31.07 18.34
CA PHE A 19 14.74 -30.13 19.18
C PHE A 19 15.36 -28.72 19.17
N ILE A 20 16.69 -28.64 19.30
CA ILE A 20 17.42 -27.36 19.22
C ILE A 20 17.26 -26.73 17.82
N ALA A 21 17.39 -27.51 16.75
CA ALA A 21 17.20 -27.05 15.38
C ALA A 21 15.77 -26.52 15.16
N THR A 22 14.77 -27.22 15.69
CA THR A 22 13.36 -26.79 15.61
C THR A 22 13.15 -25.46 16.36
N ALA A 23 13.66 -25.32 17.57
CA ALA A 23 13.58 -24.09 18.34
C ALA A 23 14.28 -22.91 17.63
N TRP A 24 15.46 -23.18 17.05
CA TRP A 24 16.19 -22.18 16.28
C TRP A 24 15.43 -21.76 15.01
N LEU A 25 14.94 -22.73 14.21
CA LEU A 25 14.11 -22.45 13.04
C LEU A 25 12.86 -21.66 13.41
N PHE A 26 12.19 -22.03 14.50
CA PHE A 26 11.01 -21.29 14.97
C PHE A 26 11.34 -19.84 15.32
N ALA A 27 12.53 -19.55 15.84
CA ALA A 27 12.95 -18.18 16.13
C ALA A 27 13.29 -17.38 14.87
N VAL A 28 13.91 -18.02 13.85
CA VAL A 28 14.44 -17.36 12.65
C VAL A 28 13.39 -17.20 11.53
N ILE A 29 12.44 -18.13 11.44
CA ILE A 29 11.40 -18.07 10.41
C ILE A 29 10.55 -16.82 10.60
N PRO A 30 10.41 -15.97 9.56
CA PRO A 30 9.56 -14.79 9.63
C PRO A 30 8.10 -15.20 9.87
N LYS A 31 7.54 -14.72 10.98
CA LYS A 31 6.17 -15.02 11.40
C LYS A 31 5.24 -13.99 10.78
N GLY A 32 4.83 -14.21 9.52
CA GLY A 32 3.80 -13.43 8.86
C GLY A 32 2.48 -14.19 8.86
N PHE A 33 1.37 -13.48 9.08
CA PHE A 33 0.03 -14.09 9.03
C PHE A 33 -0.30 -14.53 7.60
N PHE A 34 0.20 -13.80 6.59
CA PHE A 34 0.15 -14.17 5.19
C PHE A 34 1.47 -13.81 4.51
N PRO A 35 2.08 -14.72 3.76
CA PRO A 35 3.22 -14.39 2.93
C PRO A 35 2.79 -13.42 1.82
N GLU A 36 3.53 -12.34 1.64
CA GLU A 36 3.36 -11.46 0.49
C GLU A 36 3.84 -12.20 -0.76
N GLU A 37 2.89 -12.55 -1.64
CA GLU A 37 3.19 -13.17 -2.91
C GLU A 37 3.58 -12.12 -3.94
N ASP A 38 4.68 -12.36 -4.66
CA ASP A 38 5.09 -11.52 -5.77
C ASP A 38 4.49 -12.06 -7.08
N ILE A 39 3.24 -11.71 -7.35
CA ILE A 39 2.51 -12.07 -8.58
C ILE A 39 2.86 -11.17 -9.77
N GLY A 40 3.83 -10.25 -9.63
CA GLY A 40 4.22 -9.34 -10.70
C GLY A 40 3.23 -8.23 -10.99
N GLN A 41 2.28 -7.95 -10.11
CA GLN A 41 1.29 -6.89 -10.29
C GLN A 41 1.32 -5.89 -9.16
N ILE A 42 1.28 -4.59 -9.52
CA ILE A 42 1.22 -3.48 -8.58
C ILE A 42 -0.03 -2.67 -8.90
N GLN A 43 -0.84 -2.44 -7.88
CA GLN A 43 -1.93 -1.49 -7.94
C GLN A 43 -1.43 -0.12 -7.47
N VAL A 44 -1.72 0.90 -8.24
CA VAL A 44 -1.38 2.29 -7.96
C VAL A 44 -2.66 3.09 -7.80
N SER A 45 -2.75 3.84 -6.72
CA SER A 45 -3.77 4.87 -6.52
C SER A 45 -3.11 6.23 -6.62
N THR A 46 -3.71 7.13 -7.37
CA THR A 46 -3.21 8.50 -7.56
C THR A 46 -4.23 9.48 -7.03
N GLU A 47 -3.75 10.56 -6.44
CA GLU A 47 -4.58 11.61 -5.85
C GLU A 47 -3.90 12.96 -6.02
N ALA A 48 -4.62 13.90 -6.64
CA ALA A 48 -4.21 15.29 -6.74
C ALA A 48 -4.98 16.13 -5.72
N SER A 49 -4.66 17.42 -5.64
CA SER A 49 -5.38 18.35 -4.77
C SER A 49 -6.88 18.40 -5.13
N GLU A 50 -7.74 18.66 -4.15
CA GLU A 50 -9.21 18.67 -4.31
C GLU A 50 -9.69 19.74 -5.32
N ASP A 51 -8.90 20.79 -5.52
CA ASP A 51 -9.14 21.87 -6.47
C ASP A 51 -8.60 21.57 -7.89
N THR A 52 -7.98 20.42 -8.10
CA THR A 52 -7.42 20.03 -9.39
C THR A 52 -8.53 19.71 -10.38
N SER A 53 -8.52 20.35 -11.54
CA SER A 53 -9.48 20.06 -12.61
C SER A 53 -9.23 18.67 -13.22
N PHE A 54 -10.28 18.07 -13.79
CA PHE A 54 -10.15 16.76 -14.43
C PHE A 54 -9.10 16.72 -15.56
N PRO A 55 -9.02 17.72 -16.47
CA PRO A 55 -7.95 17.74 -17.48
C PRO A 55 -6.55 17.78 -16.88
N GLU A 56 -6.36 18.52 -15.79
CA GLU A 56 -5.07 18.59 -15.10
C GLU A 56 -4.74 17.27 -14.41
N MET A 57 -5.73 16.62 -13.79
CA MET A 57 -5.55 15.28 -13.24
C MET A 57 -5.11 14.27 -14.30
N VAL A 58 -5.73 14.30 -15.48
CA VAL A 58 -5.35 13.44 -16.60
C VAL A 58 -3.89 13.71 -17.00
N ARG A 59 -3.50 14.98 -17.13
CA ARG A 59 -2.13 15.37 -17.48
C ARG A 59 -1.11 14.85 -16.47
N LEU A 60 -1.37 15.04 -15.18
CA LEU A 60 -0.50 14.58 -14.09
C LEU A 60 -0.38 13.06 -14.08
N GLN A 61 -1.49 12.37 -14.28
CA GLN A 61 -1.50 10.91 -14.32
C GLN A 61 -0.77 10.36 -15.54
N GLU A 62 -0.89 10.99 -16.70
CA GLU A 62 -0.12 10.60 -17.88
C GLU A 62 1.38 10.81 -17.70
N GLN A 63 1.79 11.89 -17.04
CA GLN A 63 3.20 12.08 -16.66
C GLN A 63 3.70 10.96 -15.76
N ALA A 64 2.95 10.62 -14.71
CA ALA A 64 3.29 9.53 -13.82
C ALA A 64 3.35 8.18 -14.55
N ALA A 65 2.34 7.88 -15.39
CA ALA A 65 2.30 6.67 -16.20
C ALA A 65 3.47 6.61 -17.21
N GLY A 66 3.88 7.73 -17.76
CA GLY A 66 5.04 7.85 -18.66
C GLY A 66 6.35 7.49 -17.98
N ILE A 67 6.54 7.93 -16.73
CA ILE A 67 7.71 7.58 -15.91
C ILE A 67 7.72 6.08 -15.63
N ILE A 68 6.57 5.52 -15.25
CA ILE A 68 6.44 4.09 -14.93
C ILE A 68 6.72 3.22 -16.17
N ARG A 69 6.17 3.58 -17.34
CA ARG A 69 6.38 2.82 -18.60
C ARG A 69 7.85 2.76 -19.03
N ARG A 70 8.65 3.76 -18.67
CA ARG A 70 10.09 3.81 -19.00
C ARG A 70 10.95 2.97 -18.07
N ASP A 71 10.39 2.41 -17.00
CA ASP A 71 11.15 1.57 -16.08
C ASP A 71 11.42 0.20 -16.69
N ALA A 72 12.67 -0.24 -16.61
CA ALA A 72 13.14 -1.50 -17.21
C ALA A 72 12.44 -2.76 -16.67
N ASN A 73 11.87 -2.68 -15.46
CA ASN A 73 11.19 -3.79 -14.80
C ASN A 73 9.70 -3.89 -15.17
N VAL A 74 9.15 -2.89 -15.87
CA VAL A 74 7.72 -2.80 -16.20
C VAL A 74 7.48 -3.39 -17.58
N ALA A 75 6.45 -4.24 -17.69
CA ALA A 75 5.99 -4.82 -18.95
C ALA A 75 4.82 -4.03 -19.54
N ALA A 76 3.84 -3.65 -18.70
CA ALA A 76 2.66 -2.91 -19.14
C ALA A 76 2.11 -2.01 -18.03
N VAL A 77 1.43 -0.93 -18.43
CA VAL A 77 0.72 0.00 -17.52
C VAL A 77 -0.66 0.28 -18.09
N SER A 78 -1.69 0.01 -17.31
CA SER A 78 -3.06 0.44 -17.59
C SER A 78 -3.40 1.58 -16.62
N SER A 79 -3.94 2.69 -17.15
CA SER A 79 -4.22 3.91 -16.38
C SER A 79 -5.67 4.34 -16.57
N PHE A 80 -6.34 4.66 -15.48
CA PHE A 80 -7.75 5.06 -15.43
C PHE A 80 -7.89 6.30 -14.55
N ASN A 81 -8.54 7.34 -15.08
CA ASN A 81 -8.87 8.56 -14.34
C ASN A 81 -10.33 8.56 -13.94
N GLY A 82 -10.63 9.00 -12.72
CA GLY A 82 -11.98 8.98 -12.15
C GLY A 82 -12.41 7.59 -11.69
N GLY A 83 -13.72 7.38 -11.57
CA GLY A 83 -14.30 6.06 -11.27
C GLY A 83 -14.76 5.86 -9.83
N SER A 84 -14.46 6.78 -8.91
CA SER A 84 -14.98 6.75 -7.53
C SER A 84 -15.79 8.00 -7.17
N GLY A 85 -16.23 8.77 -8.17
CA GLY A 85 -16.98 10.02 -7.95
C GLY A 85 -16.10 11.26 -7.73
N ALA A 86 -14.82 11.11 -7.44
CA ALA A 86 -13.88 12.23 -7.29
C ALA A 86 -13.06 12.41 -8.59
N GLN A 87 -13.03 13.65 -9.11
CA GLN A 87 -12.33 13.97 -10.36
C GLN A 87 -10.80 14.06 -10.20
N ASN A 88 -10.33 14.23 -8.97
CA ASN A 88 -8.93 14.38 -8.60
C ASN A 88 -8.25 13.06 -8.25
N THR A 89 -8.89 11.92 -8.53
CA THR A 89 -8.35 10.59 -8.24
C THR A 89 -8.20 9.74 -9.49
N GLY A 90 -7.21 8.84 -9.45
CA GLY A 90 -7.00 7.88 -10.51
C GLY A 90 -6.47 6.55 -10.00
N ARG A 91 -6.42 5.57 -10.89
CA ARG A 91 -5.87 4.25 -10.63
C ARG A 91 -5.00 3.80 -11.79
N MET A 92 -3.91 3.10 -11.46
CA MET A 92 -3.11 2.42 -12.46
C MET A 92 -2.86 0.98 -12.02
N PHE A 93 -2.75 0.10 -12.98
CA PHE A 93 -2.31 -1.28 -12.79
C PHE A 93 -1.03 -1.47 -13.57
N ILE A 94 0.03 -1.85 -12.86
CA ILE A 94 1.34 -2.10 -13.43
C ILE A 94 1.53 -3.60 -13.48
N THR A 95 1.83 -4.12 -14.65
CA THR A 95 2.29 -5.48 -14.84
C THR A 95 3.81 -5.44 -14.97
N LEU A 96 4.49 -6.15 -14.09
CA LEU A 96 5.95 -6.27 -14.12
C LEU A 96 6.38 -7.41 -15.04
N LYS A 97 7.63 -7.37 -15.49
CA LYS A 97 8.25 -8.48 -16.19
C LYS A 97 8.32 -9.74 -15.33
N PRO A 98 8.53 -10.94 -15.90
CA PRO A 98 8.72 -12.17 -15.13
C PRO A 98 9.80 -12.01 -14.05
N ALA A 99 9.64 -12.72 -12.92
CA ALA A 99 10.51 -12.57 -11.74
C ALA A 99 12.01 -12.81 -12.05
N GLY A 100 12.34 -13.61 -13.07
CA GLY A 100 13.71 -13.85 -13.51
C GLY A 100 14.35 -12.71 -14.31
N GLU A 101 13.55 -11.75 -14.80
CA GLU A 101 14.00 -10.66 -15.69
C GLU A 101 13.93 -9.28 -15.00
N ARG A 102 13.60 -9.22 -13.72
CA ARG A 102 13.42 -7.98 -12.96
C ARG A 102 13.96 -8.05 -11.54
N ALA A 103 14.13 -6.90 -10.94
CA ALA A 103 14.43 -6.80 -9.52
C ALA A 103 13.23 -7.27 -8.65
N PRO A 104 13.47 -7.68 -7.40
CA PRO A 104 12.40 -7.98 -6.44
C PRO A 104 11.40 -6.84 -6.33
N MET A 105 10.09 -7.16 -6.21
CA MET A 105 9.00 -6.18 -6.24
C MET A 105 9.20 -5.01 -5.27
N LYS A 106 9.69 -5.25 -4.05
CA LYS A 106 9.98 -4.17 -3.08
C LYS A 106 10.97 -3.13 -3.63
N LYS A 107 12.05 -3.59 -4.28
CA LYS A 107 13.04 -2.70 -4.89
C LYS A 107 12.47 -1.93 -6.08
N VAL A 108 11.61 -2.58 -6.88
CA VAL A 108 10.92 -1.91 -7.99
C VAL A 108 10.01 -0.79 -7.47
N ILE A 109 9.20 -1.07 -6.44
CA ILE A 109 8.31 -0.07 -5.83
C ILE A 109 9.13 1.09 -5.24
N GLU A 110 10.22 0.82 -4.55
CA GLU A 110 11.09 1.87 -3.98
C GLU A 110 11.72 2.74 -5.07
N GLY A 111 12.20 2.13 -6.14
CA GLY A 111 12.77 2.84 -7.29
C GLY A 111 11.74 3.71 -8.02
N LEU A 112 10.55 3.17 -8.27
CA LEU A 112 9.44 3.92 -8.89
C LEU A 112 8.97 5.06 -7.98
N ARG A 113 8.87 4.83 -6.67
CA ARG A 113 8.50 5.87 -5.69
C ARG A 113 9.50 7.03 -5.70
N GLY A 114 10.80 6.75 -5.82
CA GLY A 114 11.83 7.77 -5.96
C GLY A 114 11.60 8.65 -7.19
N LYS A 115 11.38 8.03 -8.35
CA LYS A 115 11.17 8.73 -9.64
C LYS A 115 9.85 9.53 -9.66
N LEU A 116 8.80 9.00 -9.05
CA LEU A 116 7.47 9.64 -9.05
C LEU A 116 7.36 10.84 -8.09
N ARG A 117 8.28 11.00 -7.15
CA ARG A 117 8.36 12.21 -6.32
C ARG A 117 8.68 13.48 -7.11
N GLU A 118 9.22 13.34 -8.30
CA GLU A 118 9.52 14.47 -9.19
C GLU A 118 8.26 15.05 -9.84
N VAL A 119 7.14 14.31 -9.84
CA VAL A 119 5.87 14.79 -10.37
C VAL A 119 5.14 15.57 -9.28
N ALA A 120 5.29 16.90 -9.33
CA ALA A 120 4.59 17.79 -8.39
C ALA A 120 3.08 17.81 -8.67
N GLY A 121 2.28 17.95 -7.62
CA GLY A 121 0.81 18.08 -7.72
C GLY A 121 0.02 16.77 -7.69
N ILE A 122 0.67 15.62 -7.68
CA ILE A 122 0.03 14.31 -7.57
C ILE A 122 0.71 13.44 -6.50
N SER A 123 -0.10 12.81 -5.68
CA SER A 123 0.36 11.80 -4.73
C SER A 123 0.13 10.40 -5.32
N VAL A 124 1.16 9.56 -5.26
CA VAL A 124 1.13 8.22 -5.86
C VAL A 124 1.35 7.17 -4.78
N PHE A 125 0.36 6.32 -4.57
CA PHE A 125 0.36 5.25 -3.59
C PHE A 125 0.46 3.91 -4.31
N MET A 126 1.50 3.13 -4.04
CA MET A 126 1.75 1.85 -4.69
C MET A 126 1.66 0.71 -3.69
N ARG A 127 0.90 -0.31 -4.04
CA ARG A 127 0.82 -1.56 -3.26
C ARG A 127 0.92 -2.79 -4.17
N PRO A 128 1.57 -3.86 -3.71
CA PRO A 128 1.50 -5.14 -4.39
C PRO A 128 0.05 -5.64 -4.43
N VAL A 129 -0.38 -6.22 -5.55
CA VAL A 129 -1.64 -6.95 -5.61
C VAL A 129 -1.43 -8.28 -4.89
N GLN A 130 -2.35 -8.63 -4.01
CA GLN A 130 -2.36 -9.90 -3.28
C GLN A 130 -3.53 -10.75 -3.75
N ASN A 131 -3.33 -12.06 -3.90
CA ASN A 131 -4.40 -12.98 -4.26
C ASN A 131 -5.47 -13.10 -3.17
N LEU A 132 -5.05 -12.96 -1.91
CA LEU A 132 -5.94 -12.95 -0.76
C LEU A 132 -6.07 -11.54 -0.20
N GLN A 133 -7.26 -10.97 -0.28
CA GLN A 133 -7.59 -9.70 0.35
C GLN A 133 -8.39 -9.99 1.63
N LEU A 134 -7.75 -9.80 2.78
CA LEU A 134 -8.41 -9.91 4.08
C LEU A 134 -8.81 -8.51 4.55
N GLY A 135 -10.10 -8.29 4.69
CA GLY A 135 -10.63 -7.04 5.22
C GLY A 135 -11.54 -6.27 4.27
N GLY A 136 -12.43 -5.49 4.86
CA GLY A 136 -13.70 -5.11 4.25
C GLY A 136 -13.70 -4.02 3.21
N ARG A 137 -12.88 -2.98 3.25
CA ARG A 137 -12.96 -1.85 2.31
C ARG A 137 -11.73 -1.74 1.43
N PRO A 138 -11.91 -1.47 0.11
CA PRO A 138 -10.79 -1.13 -0.75
C PRO A 138 -10.05 0.09 -0.17
N SER A 139 -8.77 -0.05 0.15
CA SER A 139 -7.95 1.01 0.70
C SER A 139 -6.78 1.35 -0.20
N LYS A 140 -6.34 2.59 -0.13
CA LYS A 140 -5.11 3.07 -0.78
C LYS A 140 -3.86 2.51 -0.09
N ALA A 141 -3.96 2.17 1.20
CA ALA A 141 -2.88 1.67 2.04
C ALA A 141 -3.08 0.19 2.43
N GLN A 142 -1.99 -0.47 2.79
CA GLN A 142 -2.00 -1.87 3.26
C GLN A 142 -2.66 -2.00 4.64
N TYR A 143 -2.47 -1.01 5.51
CA TYR A 143 -3.04 -0.96 6.84
C TYR A 143 -4.07 0.16 6.94
N GLN A 144 -5.17 -0.10 7.63
CA GLN A 144 -6.25 0.87 7.84
C GLN A 144 -6.46 1.07 9.33
N TYR A 145 -6.58 2.33 9.73
CA TYR A 145 -7.02 2.72 11.05
C TYR A 145 -8.31 3.52 10.93
N ILE A 146 -9.36 3.08 11.59
CA ILE A 146 -10.69 3.71 11.52
C ILE A 146 -10.92 4.52 12.81
N LEU A 147 -11.07 5.83 12.65
CA LEU A 147 -11.51 6.74 13.71
C LEU A 147 -13.02 6.90 13.63
N GLN A 148 -13.69 6.79 14.76
CA GLN A 148 -15.13 7.00 14.88
C GLN A 148 -15.43 7.97 16.01
N SER A 149 -16.33 8.92 15.77
CA SER A 149 -16.86 9.82 16.78
C SER A 149 -18.29 10.21 16.43
N VAL A 150 -19.07 10.53 17.44
CA VAL A 150 -20.42 11.09 17.30
C VAL A 150 -20.34 12.57 16.87
N ARG A 151 -19.23 13.25 17.16
CA ARG A 151 -18.98 14.66 16.81
C ARG A 151 -18.02 14.75 15.64
N SER A 152 -18.51 15.22 14.50
CA SER A 152 -17.74 15.31 13.26
C SER A 152 -16.62 16.35 13.30
N ASP A 153 -16.82 17.46 14.00
CA ASP A 153 -15.85 18.54 14.19
C ASP A 153 -14.61 18.04 14.95
N GLU A 154 -14.82 17.36 16.08
CA GLU A 154 -13.72 16.75 16.84
C GLU A 154 -13.01 15.64 16.03
N LEU A 155 -13.78 14.81 15.33
CA LEU A 155 -13.24 13.75 14.51
C LEU A 155 -12.22 14.30 13.49
N ASN A 156 -12.57 15.39 12.82
CA ASN A 156 -11.73 16.02 11.80
C ASN A 156 -10.42 16.57 12.41
N VAL A 157 -10.51 17.20 13.58
CA VAL A 157 -9.33 17.72 14.29
C VAL A 157 -8.39 16.59 14.70
N TRP A 158 -8.94 15.52 15.26
CA TRP A 158 -8.14 14.37 15.69
C TRP A 158 -7.57 13.58 14.53
N ALA A 159 -8.32 13.41 13.44
CA ALA A 159 -7.86 12.75 12.22
C ALA A 159 -6.65 13.48 11.62
N SER A 160 -6.71 14.82 11.52
CA SER A 160 -5.60 15.62 11.03
C SER A 160 -4.36 15.51 11.92
N ARG A 161 -4.53 15.64 13.24
CA ARG A 161 -3.43 15.51 14.21
C ARG A 161 -2.77 14.12 14.16
N LEU A 162 -3.58 13.06 14.07
CA LEU A 162 -3.07 11.69 13.96
C LEU A 162 -2.29 11.50 12.66
N GLN A 163 -2.84 12.01 11.54
CA GLN A 163 -2.18 11.93 10.24
C GLN A 163 -0.83 12.64 10.25
N ASP A 164 -0.75 13.84 10.80
CA ASP A 164 0.50 14.60 10.87
C ASP A 164 1.54 13.88 11.75
N ARG A 165 1.10 13.29 12.86
CA ARG A 165 1.99 12.55 13.76
C ARG A 165 2.52 11.27 13.11
N LEU A 166 1.65 10.55 12.40
CA LEU A 166 2.06 9.35 11.66
C LEU A 166 3.00 9.68 10.49
N ARG A 167 2.79 10.81 9.81
CA ARG A 167 3.69 11.27 8.73
C ARG A 167 5.07 11.65 9.23
N ALA A 168 5.15 12.17 10.45
CA ALA A 168 6.42 12.54 11.06
C ALA A 168 7.24 11.34 11.55
N ASP A 169 6.63 10.17 11.73
CA ASP A 169 7.29 8.97 12.20
C ASP A 169 7.90 8.19 11.01
N PRO A 170 9.23 7.94 11.00
CA PRO A 170 9.90 7.24 9.90
C PRO A 170 9.48 5.78 9.74
N ALA A 171 8.81 5.18 10.72
CA ALA A 171 8.26 3.82 10.63
C ALA A 171 7.07 3.73 9.67
N PHE A 172 6.37 4.84 9.40
CA PHE A 172 5.21 4.89 8.52
C PHE A 172 5.56 5.55 7.18
N ARG A 173 5.01 5.00 6.11
CA ARG A 173 5.14 5.54 4.75
C ARG A 173 3.77 5.60 4.09
N ASP A 174 3.60 6.56 3.17
CA ASP A 174 2.36 6.70 2.39
C ASP A 174 1.10 6.89 3.26
N VAL A 175 1.24 7.67 4.36
CA VAL A 175 0.11 7.97 5.27
C VAL A 175 -0.89 8.87 4.57
N THR A 176 -2.10 8.38 4.38
CA THR A 176 -3.22 9.11 3.77
C THR A 176 -4.45 9.07 4.67
N SER A 177 -5.37 9.99 4.47
CA SER A 177 -6.66 10.05 5.14
C SER A 177 -7.76 10.17 4.09
N ASP A 178 -8.91 9.56 4.35
CA ASP A 178 -10.11 9.74 3.52
C ASP A 178 -10.90 11.01 3.88
N ALA A 179 -10.48 11.74 4.93
CA ALA A 179 -11.07 13.02 5.29
C ALA A 179 -10.66 14.11 4.28
N GLN A 180 -11.57 14.44 3.37
CA GLN A 180 -11.43 15.54 2.41
C GLN A 180 -12.05 16.79 3.04
N LEU A 181 -11.19 17.69 3.56
CA LEU A 181 -11.61 18.86 4.32
C LEU A 181 -11.35 20.19 3.59
N ARG A 182 -10.73 20.17 2.41
CA ARG A 182 -10.26 21.35 1.69
C ARG A 182 -11.04 21.66 0.42
N ALA A 183 -12.04 20.85 0.07
CA ALA A 183 -12.88 21.12 -1.09
C ALA A 183 -13.69 22.41 -0.90
N LEU A 184 -13.74 23.24 -1.94
CA LEU A 184 -14.64 24.38 -1.99
C LEU A 184 -16.09 23.90 -1.91
N GLN A 185 -16.81 24.35 -0.89
CA GLN A 185 -18.22 24.02 -0.71
C GLN A 185 -19.07 25.23 -1.04
N ALA A 186 -20.05 25.06 -1.93
CA ALA A 186 -21.10 26.04 -2.16
C ALA A 186 -22.30 25.69 -1.27
N GLN A 187 -22.65 26.58 -0.34
CA GLN A 187 -23.84 26.43 0.49
C GLN A 187 -25.00 27.25 -0.10
N LEU A 188 -26.01 26.58 -0.64
CA LEU A 188 -27.22 27.22 -1.10
C LEU A 188 -28.17 27.40 0.08
N ARG A 189 -28.48 28.64 0.41
CA ARG A 189 -29.48 29.00 1.41
C ARG A 189 -30.72 29.49 0.68
N ILE A 190 -31.77 28.68 0.68
CA ILE A 190 -33.05 29.02 0.06
C ILE A 190 -33.91 29.73 1.12
N ASP A 191 -34.22 30.99 0.88
CA ASP A 191 -35.23 31.74 1.66
C ASP A 191 -36.60 31.33 1.15
N ARG A 192 -37.35 30.54 1.93
CA ARG A 192 -38.67 30.03 1.56
C ARG A 192 -39.82 30.96 1.94
N ASP A 193 -39.52 32.06 2.64
CA ASP A 193 -40.51 33.02 3.12
C ASP A 193 -40.68 34.23 2.20
N ARG A 194 -40.15 34.12 0.94
CA ARG A 194 -40.30 35.11 -0.12
C ARG A 194 -41.02 34.54 -1.32
#